data_0a914bcc19ce9142d050d0e69f7f63df
#
_entry.id   0a914bcc19ce9142d050d0e69f7f63df
#
_cell.length_a   1.000
_cell.length_b   1.000
_cell.length_c   1.000
_cell.angle_alpha   90.00
_cell.angle_beta   90.00
_cell.angle_gamma   90.00
#
_symmetry.space_group_name_H-M   'P 1'
#
loop_
_entity.id
_entity.type
_entity.pdbx_description
1 polymer ?
#
loop_
_entity_poly.entity_id
_entity_poly.type
_entity_poly.pdbx_seq_one_letter_code
_entity_poly.pdbx_strand_id
1 'polypeptide(L)'
;IIVWSLGNEAGYGPNFEKAYDWIKSYDQSRPVQYEQARHDGKTDIFCPMYMGYEDCEKYAQTDNPRPLIQCEYAHAMGNSIGGFKEYWDIIRKYPKYQGGYIWDFVDQGLRDKSKITGREIFTYGGDYGRYPASDNNFNCNGIIAPDRRLNPHAYEVRYYYQNVNRRSEERRVGKECRS
;
A
#
# COMPACT_ATOMS: atom_id res chain seq x y z
N ILE A 1 -1.90 17.21 -5.02
CA ILE A 1 -3.04 16.28 -4.80
C ILE A 1 -3.50 15.79 -6.17
N ILE A 2 -3.57 14.49 -6.35
CA ILE A 2 -4.03 13.85 -7.61
C ILE A 2 -5.36 13.11 -7.43
N VAL A 3 -5.69 12.70 -6.21
CA VAL A 3 -6.94 12.01 -5.83
C VAL A 3 -7.42 12.59 -4.50
N TRP A 4 -8.71 12.83 -4.37
CA TRP A 4 -9.35 13.16 -3.10
C TRP A 4 -9.78 11.87 -2.39
N SER A 5 -9.51 11.74 -1.09
CA SER A 5 -10.00 10.65 -0.26
C SER A 5 -11.02 11.18 0.74
N LEU A 6 -12.12 10.46 0.93
CA LEU A 6 -13.14 10.81 1.90
C LEU A 6 -12.82 10.31 3.32
N GLY A 7 -11.75 9.54 3.50
CA GLY A 7 -11.35 9.03 4.80
C GLY A 7 -10.94 7.56 4.76
N ASN A 8 -10.89 6.93 5.94
CA ASN A 8 -10.47 5.56 6.13
C ASN A 8 -11.33 4.87 7.19
N GLU A 9 -11.84 3.68 6.86
CA GLU A 9 -12.53 2.73 7.77
C GLU A 9 -13.61 3.33 8.67
N ALA A 10 -14.38 4.30 8.18
CA ALA A 10 -15.35 5.05 8.97
C ALA A 10 -16.81 4.71 8.66
N GLY A 11 -17.09 3.55 8.07
CA GLY A 11 -18.40 3.15 7.60
C GLY A 11 -18.80 3.85 6.29
N TYR A 12 -19.99 3.60 5.79
CA TYR A 12 -20.54 4.27 4.61
C TYR A 12 -21.96 4.74 4.88
N GLY A 13 -22.32 5.90 4.37
CA GLY A 13 -23.65 6.45 4.54
C GLY A 13 -23.83 7.84 3.92
N PRO A 14 -24.97 8.50 4.19
CA PRO A 14 -25.35 9.75 3.52
C PRO A 14 -24.31 10.90 3.63
N ASN A 15 -23.54 10.93 4.70
CA ASN A 15 -22.51 11.97 4.87
C ASN A 15 -21.37 11.82 3.86
N PHE A 16 -20.96 10.58 3.57
CA PHE A 16 -19.95 10.31 2.55
C PHE A 16 -20.46 10.64 1.15
N GLU A 17 -21.74 10.33 0.85
CA GLU A 17 -22.35 10.68 -0.41
C GLU A 17 -22.43 12.20 -0.62
N LYS A 18 -22.85 12.94 0.40
CA LYS A 18 -22.88 14.40 0.38
C LYS A 18 -21.48 15.00 0.23
N ALA A 19 -20.50 14.45 0.92
CA ALA A 19 -19.09 14.90 0.80
C ALA A 19 -18.56 14.67 -0.62
N TYR A 20 -18.85 13.50 -1.20
CA TYR A 20 -18.52 13.21 -2.60
C TYR A 20 -19.16 14.24 -3.54
N ASP A 21 -20.47 14.45 -3.44
CA ASP A 21 -21.20 15.39 -4.29
C ASP A 21 -20.66 16.83 -4.15
N TRP A 22 -20.36 17.24 -2.91
CA TRP A 22 -19.79 18.55 -2.65
C TRP A 22 -18.42 18.72 -3.30
N ILE A 23 -17.52 17.74 -3.14
CA ILE A 23 -16.18 17.79 -3.76
C ILE A 23 -16.31 17.84 -5.28
N LYS A 24 -17.17 16.98 -5.87
CA LYS A 24 -17.39 16.94 -7.33
C LYS A 24 -18.02 18.24 -7.88
N SER A 25 -18.81 18.95 -7.06
CA SER A 25 -19.33 20.26 -7.45
C SER A 25 -18.26 21.35 -7.43
N TYR A 26 -17.25 21.20 -6.59
CA TYR A 26 -16.16 22.16 -6.40
C TYR A 26 -14.94 21.88 -7.26
N ASP A 27 -14.53 20.62 -7.37
CA ASP A 27 -13.38 20.16 -8.14
C ASP A 27 -13.72 18.96 -9.01
N GLN A 28 -13.95 19.20 -10.30
CA GLN A 28 -14.22 18.16 -11.30
C GLN A 28 -12.94 17.61 -11.94
N SER A 29 -11.78 18.21 -11.64
CA SER A 29 -10.52 17.85 -12.28
C SER A 29 -9.86 16.61 -11.67
N ARG A 30 -10.27 16.20 -10.46
CA ARG A 30 -9.68 15.10 -9.72
C ARG A 30 -10.70 14.02 -9.38
N PRO A 31 -10.31 12.75 -9.41
CA PRO A 31 -11.16 11.68 -8.90
C PRO A 31 -11.27 11.75 -7.38
N VAL A 32 -12.39 11.24 -6.88
CA VAL A 32 -12.69 11.08 -5.45
C VAL A 32 -12.80 9.59 -5.15
N GLN A 33 -12.14 9.13 -4.10
CA GLN A 33 -12.17 7.73 -3.69
C GLN A 33 -12.58 7.56 -2.23
N TYR A 34 -13.19 6.42 -1.93
CA TYR A 34 -13.45 5.93 -0.59
C TYR A 34 -13.61 4.41 -0.58
N GLU A 35 -12.84 3.70 0.27
CA GLU A 35 -12.76 2.24 0.22
C GLU A 35 -14.09 1.56 0.60
N GLN A 36 -14.83 2.14 1.56
CA GLN A 36 -16.12 1.56 1.97
C GLN A 36 -17.30 1.98 1.10
N ALA A 37 -17.10 2.77 0.07
CA ALA A 37 -18.08 2.95 -1.00
C ALA A 37 -18.25 1.67 -1.83
N ARG A 38 -17.27 0.77 -1.81
CA ARG A 38 -17.32 -0.54 -2.48
C ARG A 38 -17.77 -0.42 -3.96
N HIS A 39 -18.63 -1.36 -4.41
CA HIS A 39 -19.15 -1.39 -5.79
C HIS A 39 -20.29 -0.41 -6.03
N ASP A 40 -21.12 -0.14 -5.03
CA ASP A 40 -22.42 0.51 -5.17
C ASP A 40 -22.42 1.96 -4.71
N GLY A 41 -21.48 2.35 -3.88
CA GLY A 41 -21.38 3.70 -3.33
C GLY A 41 -20.75 4.71 -4.28
N LYS A 42 -20.77 5.98 -3.85
CA LYS A 42 -20.17 7.10 -4.60
C LYS A 42 -18.66 7.12 -4.46
N THR A 43 -17.99 6.71 -5.51
CA THR A 43 -16.53 6.73 -5.67
C THR A 43 -16.17 6.69 -7.15
N ASP A 44 -15.13 7.38 -7.56
CA ASP A 44 -14.64 7.32 -8.95
C ASP A 44 -13.68 6.14 -9.15
N ILE A 45 -13.11 5.61 -8.08
CA ILE A 45 -12.15 4.51 -8.08
C ILE A 45 -12.69 3.40 -7.20
N PHE A 46 -12.67 2.16 -7.67
CA PHE A 46 -12.86 1.01 -6.80
C PHE A 46 -11.56 0.76 -6.03
N CYS A 47 -11.57 1.03 -4.74
CA CYS A 47 -10.37 1.02 -3.91
C CYS A 47 -10.52 0.09 -2.68
N PRO A 48 -10.58 -1.24 -2.90
CA PRO A 48 -10.65 -2.19 -1.80
C PRO A 48 -9.35 -2.19 -0.99
N MET A 49 -9.45 -2.70 0.24
CA MET A 49 -8.34 -2.91 1.15
C MET A 49 -8.01 -4.40 1.21
N TYR A 50 -6.75 -4.77 1.01
CA TYR A 50 -6.25 -6.16 1.10
C TYR A 50 -7.02 -7.20 0.28
N MET A 51 -7.54 -6.79 -0.87
CA MET A 51 -8.23 -7.70 -1.78
C MET A 51 -7.23 -8.71 -2.37
N GLY A 52 -7.60 -10.00 -2.34
CA GLY A 52 -6.76 -11.06 -2.90
C GLY A 52 -6.55 -10.92 -4.41
N TYR A 53 -5.42 -11.38 -4.90
CA TYR A 53 -5.05 -11.23 -6.32
C TYR A 53 -6.05 -11.90 -7.27
N GLU A 54 -6.64 -13.03 -6.90
CA GLU A 54 -7.67 -13.69 -7.70
C GLU A 54 -8.92 -12.82 -7.89
N ASP A 55 -9.36 -12.15 -6.82
CA ASP A 55 -10.53 -11.27 -6.88
C ASP A 55 -10.19 -9.94 -7.58
N CYS A 56 -8.94 -9.47 -7.47
CA CYS A 56 -8.44 -8.37 -8.29
C CYS A 56 -8.49 -8.71 -9.79
N GLU A 57 -8.07 -9.93 -10.17
CA GLU A 57 -8.14 -10.38 -11.57
C GLU A 57 -9.59 -10.51 -12.05
N LYS A 58 -10.48 -11.10 -11.24
CA LYS A 58 -11.91 -11.18 -11.57
C LYS A 58 -12.51 -9.79 -11.79
N TYR A 59 -12.25 -8.83 -10.88
CA TYR A 59 -12.72 -7.47 -11.05
C TYR A 59 -12.17 -6.81 -12.31
N ALA A 60 -10.90 -6.98 -12.59
CA ALA A 60 -10.25 -6.41 -13.76
C ALA A 60 -10.86 -6.87 -15.09
N GLN A 61 -11.51 -8.04 -15.10
CA GLN A 61 -12.21 -8.62 -16.26
C GLN A 61 -13.67 -8.18 -16.40
N THR A 62 -14.23 -7.48 -15.41
CA THR A 62 -15.63 -7.00 -15.49
C THR A 62 -15.76 -5.79 -16.40
N ASP A 63 -17.00 -5.46 -16.78
CA ASP A 63 -17.33 -4.25 -17.54
C ASP A 63 -17.47 -3.00 -16.65
N ASN A 64 -17.19 -3.10 -15.35
CA ASN A 64 -17.27 -1.95 -14.45
C ASN A 64 -16.31 -0.84 -14.93
N PRO A 65 -16.78 0.41 -15.11
CA PRO A 65 -15.94 1.49 -15.66
C PRO A 65 -14.90 2.01 -14.68
N ARG A 66 -15.01 1.71 -13.38
CA ARG A 66 -14.10 2.23 -12.37
C ARG A 66 -12.77 1.49 -12.41
N PRO A 67 -11.64 2.20 -12.42
CA PRO A 67 -10.33 1.56 -12.23
C PRO A 67 -10.24 0.96 -10.82
N LEU A 68 -9.48 -0.12 -10.69
CA LEU A 68 -9.11 -0.73 -9.42
C LEU A 68 -7.76 -0.18 -8.96
N ILE A 69 -7.74 0.41 -7.77
CA ILE A 69 -6.52 0.77 -7.05
C ILE A 69 -6.74 0.37 -5.60
N GLN A 70 -5.99 -0.58 -5.08
CA GLN A 70 -6.14 -0.93 -3.66
C GLN A 70 -5.64 0.21 -2.78
N CYS A 71 -6.49 0.72 -1.87
CA CYS A 71 -6.08 1.77 -0.94
C CYS A 71 -5.03 1.27 0.06
N GLU A 72 -5.06 -0.04 0.37
CA GLU A 72 -4.02 -0.74 1.10
C GLU A 72 -3.87 -2.16 0.54
N TYR A 73 -2.62 -2.60 0.36
CA TYR A 73 -2.30 -3.98 0.05
C TYR A 73 -0.91 -4.34 0.59
N ALA A 74 -0.61 -5.64 0.71
CA ALA A 74 0.72 -6.12 1.14
C ALA A 74 1.19 -5.46 2.44
N HIS A 75 0.44 -5.65 3.53
CA HIS A 75 0.75 -5.17 4.88
C HIS A 75 2.17 -5.57 5.32
N ALA A 76 3.01 -4.59 5.64
CA ALA A 76 4.46 -4.80 5.80
C ALA A 76 4.93 -5.05 7.24
N MET A 77 4.02 -5.29 8.19
CA MET A 77 4.38 -5.55 9.59
C MET A 77 5.19 -6.86 9.72
N GLY A 78 6.39 -6.74 10.28
CA GLY A 78 7.28 -7.89 10.49
C GLY A 78 7.70 -8.54 9.15
N ASN A 79 7.44 -9.83 9.01
CA ASN A 79 7.74 -10.62 7.81
C ASN A 79 6.45 -11.06 7.09
N SER A 80 5.52 -10.14 6.90
CA SER A 80 4.17 -10.43 6.38
C SER A 80 3.96 -10.04 4.92
N ILE A 81 4.84 -9.24 4.36
CA ILE A 81 4.74 -8.78 2.98
C ILE A 81 5.14 -9.88 1.99
N GLY A 82 4.43 -9.96 0.88
CA GLY A 82 4.69 -10.96 -0.18
C GLY A 82 3.62 -10.95 -1.25
N GLY A 83 3.72 -11.88 -2.23
CA GLY A 83 2.75 -11.99 -3.31
C GLY A 83 2.78 -10.84 -4.32
N PHE A 84 3.84 -10.06 -4.36
CA PHE A 84 3.96 -8.94 -5.30
C PHE A 84 3.96 -9.40 -6.76
N LYS A 85 4.57 -10.54 -7.05
CA LYS A 85 4.62 -11.08 -8.40
C LYS A 85 3.20 -11.25 -8.96
N GLU A 86 2.33 -11.89 -8.20
CA GLU A 86 0.96 -12.21 -8.58
C GLU A 86 0.16 -10.92 -8.84
N TYR A 87 0.24 -9.94 -7.93
CA TYR A 87 -0.41 -8.65 -8.11
C TYR A 87 0.12 -7.89 -9.34
N TRP A 88 1.44 -7.83 -9.50
CA TRP A 88 2.06 -7.06 -10.57
C TRP A 88 1.93 -7.70 -11.95
N ASP A 89 1.82 -9.03 -12.02
CA ASP A 89 1.47 -9.72 -13.26
C ASP A 89 0.05 -9.33 -13.72
N ILE A 90 -0.92 -9.23 -12.78
CA ILE A 90 -2.29 -8.81 -13.08
C ILE A 90 -2.33 -7.31 -13.46
N ILE A 91 -1.65 -6.45 -12.69
CA ILE A 91 -1.56 -5.00 -12.96
C ILE A 91 -1.02 -4.75 -14.37
N ARG A 92 0.02 -5.46 -14.77
CA ARG A 92 0.60 -5.33 -16.11
C ARG A 92 -0.26 -5.92 -17.22
N LYS A 93 -1.10 -6.90 -16.90
CA LYS A 93 -1.99 -7.59 -17.84
C LYS A 93 -3.28 -6.81 -18.09
N TYR A 94 -3.85 -6.18 -17.08
CA TYR A 94 -5.15 -5.54 -17.14
C TYR A 94 -5.07 -4.04 -16.81
N PRO A 95 -5.27 -3.14 -17.80
CA PRO A 95 -5.20 -1.69 -17.57
C PRO A 95 -6.18 -1.16 -16.52
N LYS A 96 -7.26 -1.89 -16.24
CA LYS A 96 -8.22 -1.54 -15.20
C LYS A 96 -7.63 -1.64 -13.78
N TYR A 97 -6.73 -2.58 -13.53
CA TYR A 97 -6.03 -2.69 -12.26
C TYR A 97 -4.74 -1.86 -12.30
N GLN A 98 -4.76 -0.70 -11.69
CA GLN A 98 -3.70 0.30 -11.81
C GLN A 98 -2.67 0.26 -10.69
N GLY A 99 -2.87 -0.56 -9.66
CA GLY A 99 -1.91 -0.72 -8.57
C GLY A 99 -2.52 -0.70 -7.18
N GLY A 100 -1.68 -0.42 -6.19
CA GLY A 100 -2.09 -0.32 -4.79
C GLY A 100 -1.05 0.40 -3.95
N TYR A 101 -1.45 0.76 -2.73
CA TYR A 101 -0.59 1.40 -1.74
C TYR A 101 -0.25 0.41 -0.65
N ILE A 102 1.03 0.26 -0.33
CA ILE A 102 1.48 -0.62 0.75
C ILE A 102 1.20 0.06 2.09
N TRP A 103 0.65 -0.68 3.03
CA TRP A 103 0.61 -0.27 4.41
C TRP A 103 1.82 -0.81 5.17
N ASP A 104 2.86 0.01 5.54
CA ASP A 104 2.94 1.39 5.09
C ASP A 104 4.37 1.71 4.60
N PHE A 105 4.73 2.98 4.46
CA PHE A 105 6.02 3.36 3.89
C PHE A 105 7.14 3.37 4.92
N VAL A 106 6.92 3.99 6.09
CA VAL A 106 7.94 4.20 7.14
C VAL A 106 7.44 3.70 8.47
N ASP A 107 8.21 2.86 9.15
CA ASP A 107 7.94 2.53 10.55
C ASP A 107 7.74 3.81 11.38
N GLN A 108 6.63 3.89 12.12
CA GLN A 108 6.22 5.10 12.85
C GLN A 108 6.87 5.19 14.24
N GLY A 109 8.10 4.71 14.38
CA GLY A 109 8.87 4.79 15.61
C GLY A 109 9.50 6.17 15.83
N LEU A 110 9.53 6.61 17.07
CA LEU A 110 10.20 7.84 17.50
C LEU A 110 11.59 7.54 18.03
N ARG A 111 12.58 8.35 17.67
CA ARG A 111 13.95 8.20 18.15
C ARG A 111 14.04 8.59 19.62
N ASP A 112 14.57 7.71 20.46
CA ASP A 112 14.77 7.92 21.88
C ASP A 112 15.95 7.07 22.39
N LYS A 113 16.24 7.14 23.68
CA LYS A 113 17.25 6.32 24.34
C LYS A 113 16.62 5.34 25.31
N SER A 114 17.04 4.09 25.26
CA SER A 114 16.65 3.08 26.24
C SER A 114 16.99 3.53 27.66
N LYS A 115 16.02 3.56 28.54
CA LYS A 115 16.20 3.89 29.97
C LYS A 115 17.04 2.84 30.70
N ILE A 116 17.16 1.64 30.13
CA ILE A 116 17.90 0.52 30.74
C ILE A 116 19.36 0.51 30.24
N THR A 117 19.59 0.64 28.94
CA THR A 117 20.89 0.45 28.31
C THR A 117 21.56 1.74 27.88
N GLY A 118 20.85 2.86 27.83
CA GLY A 118 21.30 4.15 27.29
C GLY A 118 21.51 4.16 25.77
N ARG A 119 21.27 3.04 25.07
CA ARG A 119 21.43 2.95 23.63
C ARG A 119 20.28 3.63 22.91
N GLU A 120 20.56 4.15 21.72
CA GLU A 120 19.52 4.66 20.82
C GLU A 120 18.58 3.52 20.41
N ILE A 121 17.29 3.80 20.49
CA ILE A 121 16.19 2.89 20.13
C ILE A 121 15.11 3.68 19.40
N PHE A 122 14.16 2.96 18.81
CA PHE A 122 12.91 3.52 18.34
C PHE A 122 11.77 3.05 19.24
N THR A 123 10.97 4.00 19.68
CA THR A 123 9.88 3.82 20.65
C THR A 123 8.52 4.08 19.99
N TYR A 124 7.47 3.55 20.58
CA TYR A 124 6.10 3.78 20.16
C TYR A 124 5.15 3.80 21.37
N GLY A 125 3.84 3.82 21.14
CA GLY A 125 2.84 3.82 22.22
C GLY A 125 3.09 2.70 23.24
N GLY A 126 2.97 2.99 24.52
CA GLY A 126 3.39 2.10 25.62
C GLY A 126 4.71 2.50 26.26
N ASP A 127 5.66 3.03 25.49
CA ASP A 127 6.94 3.55 26.02
C ASP A 127 6.78 4.89 26.75
N TYR A 128 5.69 5.62 26.48
CA TYR A 128 5.43 6.98 26.97
C TYR A 128 4.47 7.04 28.17
N GLY A 129 4.27 5.93 28.88
CA GLY A 129 3.50 5.86 30.11
C GLY A 129 2.32 4.88 30.07
N ARG A 130 1.57 4.87 31.19
CA ARG A 130 0.52 3.86 31.43
C ARG A 130 -0.73 4.02 30.57
N TYR A 131 -1.03 5.23 30.13
CA TYR A 131 -2.32 5.58 29.51
C TYR A 131 -2.32 5.86 28.01
N PRO A 132 -1.21 6.16 27.32
CA PRO A 132 -1.27 6.15 25.88
C PRO A 132 -1.69 4.76 25.38
N ALA A 133 -2.73 4.70 24.56
CA ALA A 133 -3.10 3.48 23.88
C ALA A 133 -1.91 2.95 23.09
N SER A 134 -1.76 1.63 23.04
CA SER A 134 -0.69 1.00 22.31
C SER A 134 -1.21 -0.26 21.62
N ASP A 135 -1.05 -0.32 20.31
CA ASP A 135 -1.27 -1.51 19.50
C ASP A 135 0.03 -2.33 19.32
N ASN A 136 0.94 -2.20 20.30
CA ASN A 136 2.24 -2.86 20.29
C ASN A 136 3.04 -2.52 19.02
N ASN A 137 3.55 -3.54 18.30
CA ASN A 137 4.35 -3.36 17.10
C ASN A 137 3.55 -2.98 15.85
N PHE A 138 2.25 -2.66 15.97
CA PHE A 138 1.44 -2.19 14.84
C PHE A 138 1.94 -0.85 14.25
N ASN A 139 2.81 -0.14 14.94
CA ASN A 139 3.53 1.02 14.41
C ASN A 139 4.72 0.67 13.50
N CYS A 140 5.11 -0.62 13.44
CA CYS A 140 6.25 -1.11 12.68
C CYS A 140 5.77 -1.82 11.40
N ASN A 141 5.10 -1.08 10.54
CA ASN A 141 4.51 -1.57 9.28
C ASN A 141 5.28 -1.07 8.05
N GLY A 142 6.37 -0.34 8.25
CA GLY A 142 7.08 0.33 7.18
C GLY A 142 7.89 -0.60 6.29
N ILE A 143 7.96 -0.29 5.00
CA ILE A 143 8.96 -0.89 4.10
C ILE A 143 10.37 -0.35 4.38
N ILE A 144 10.46 0.74 5.13
CA ILE A 144 11.71 1.29 5.66
C ILE A 144 11.61 1.59 7.16
N ALA A 145 12.73 1.49 7.86
CA ALA A 145 12.84 1.79 9.28
C ALA A 145 12.67 3.30 9.57
N PRO A 146 12.46 3.70 10.84
CA PRO A 146 12.29 5.12 11.20
C PRO A 146 13.51 6.00 10.83
N ASP A 147 14.71 5.44 10.82
CA ASP A 147 15.94 6.10 10.39
C ASP A 147 16.22 6.03 8.89
N ARG A 148 15.22 5.55 8.12
CA ARG A 148 15.22 5.40 6.65
C ARG A 148 16.10 4.27 6.13
N ARG A 149 16.63 3.39 6.96
CA ARG A 149 17.24 2.14 6.50
C ARG A 149 16.17 1.25 5.85
N LEU A 150 16.56 0.57 4.78
CA LEU A 150 15.68 -0.36 4.08
C LEU A 150 15.42 -1.61 4.95
N ASN A 151 14.16 -1.95 5.14
CA ASN A 151 13.78 -3.26 5.66
C ASN A 151 13.97 -4.33 4.55
N PRO A 152 14.14 -5.61 4.88
CA PRO A 152 14.42 -6.65 3.88
C PRO A 152 13.43 -6.68 2.70
N HIS A 153 12.16 -6.49 2.97
CA HIS A 153 11.10 -6.50 1.95
C HIS A 153 11.10 -5.27 1.03
N ALA A 154 11.81 -4.20 1.38
CA ALA A 154 11.97 -3.04 0.49
C ALA A 154 12.65 -3.41 -0.84
N TYR A 155 13.51 -4.42 -0.84
CA TYR A 155 14.18 -4.90 -2.06
C TYR A 155 13.22 -5.60 -3.00
N GLU A 156 12.25 -6.37 -2.48
CA GLU A 156 11.20 -6.98 -3.27
C GLU A 156 10.26 -5.93 -3.87
N VAL A 157 9.83 -4.96 -3.06
CA VAL A 157 9.06 -3.81 -3.54
C VAL A 157 9.78 -3.11 -4.68
N ARG A 158 11.05 -2.77 -4.50
CA ARG A 158 11.88 -2.13 -5.53
C ARG A 158 11.93 -2.95 -6.81
N TYR A 159 12.03 -4.27 -6.71
CA TYR A 159 12.09 -5.16 -7.87
C TYR A 159 10.79 -5.14 -8.67
N TYR A 160 9.63 -5.25 -8.02
CA TYR A 160 8.35 -5.31 -8.74
C TYR A 160 7.84 -3.94 -9.19
N TYR A 161 8.21 -2.85 -8.52
CA TYR A 161 7.80 -1.49 -8.87
C TYR A 161 8.58 -0.88 -10.03
N GLN A 162 9.68 -1.51 -10.47
CA GLN A 162 10.44 -1.00 -11.61
C GLN A 162 9.72 -1.27 -12.94
N ASN A 163 9.68 -0.25 -13.81
CA ASN A 163 9.07 -0.36 -15.14
C ASN A 163 9.98 -1.07 -16.15
N VAL A 164 11.28 -1.13 -15.90
CA VAL A 164 12.28 -1.74 -16.78
C VAL A 164 12.86 -2.97 -16.10
N ASN A 165 12.44 -4.15 -16.54
CA ASN A 165 13.04 -5.41 -16.13
C ASN A 165 14.28 -5.69 -17.02
N ARG A 166 15.48 -5.48 -16.49
CA ARG A 166 16.68 -6.08 -17.05
C ARG A 166 16.59 -7.60 -16.84
N ARG A 167 16.15 -8.32 -17.84
CA ARG A 167 16.58 -9.73 -17.97
C ARG A 167 18.06 -9.66 -18.36
N SER A 168 18.94 -9.93 -17.38
CA SER A 168 20.36 -10.00 -17.70
C SER A 168 20.59 -11.17 -18.66
N GLU A 169 20.97 -10.88 -19.88
CA GLU A 169 21.54 -11.90 -20.79
C GLU A 169 22.90 -12.38 -20.28
N GLU A 170 23.47 -11.78 -19.28
CA GLU A 170 24.75 -12.12 -18.63
C GLU A 170 24.84 -13.59 -18.17
N ARG A 171 23.72 -14.27 -17.94
CA ARG A 171 23.73 -15.71 -17.68
C ARG A 171 24.03 -16.59 -18.93
N ARG A 172 23.90 -16.07 -20.13
CA ARG A 172 24.23 -16.83 -21.36
C ARG A 172 25.71 -16.72 -21.70
N VAL A 173 26.35 -15.59 -21.49
CA VAL A 173 27.77 -15.38 -21.80
C VAL A 173 28.68 -16.24 -20.91
N GLY A 174 28.31 -16.49 -19.67
CA GLY A 174 29.11 -17.33 -18.75
C GLY A 174 29.09 -18.84 -19.02
N LYS A 175 28.23 -19.33 -19.92
CA LYS A 175 28.19 -20.75 -20.33
C LYS A 175 28.94 -21.06 -21.59
N GLU A 176 29.25 -20.09 -22.44
CA GLU A 176 29.94 -20.30 -23.70
C GLU A 176 31.48 -20.18 -23.60
N CYS A 177 32.02 -19.73 -22.46
CA CYS A 177 33.43 -19.63 -22.20
C CYS A 177 34.04 -20.89 -21.52
N ARG A 178 33.39 -22.04 -21.58
CA ARG A 178 33.93 -23.31 -21.13
C ARG A 178 33.85 -24.36 -22.25
N SER A 179 34.71 -24.19 -23.24
CA SER A 179 35.14 -25.22 -24.15
C SER A 179 36.66 -25.20 -24.22
#